data_0221c49e9c6689c60c673a4e096c9c40
#
_entry.id   0221c49e9c6689c60c673a4e096c9c40
#
_cell.length_a   1.000
_cell.length_b   1.000
_cell.length_c   1.000
_cell.angle_alpha   90.00
_cell.angle_beta   90.00
_cell.angle_gamma   90.00
#
_symmetry.space_group_name_H-M   'P 1'
#
loop_
_entity.id
_entity.type
_entity.pdbx_description
1 polymer ?
#
loop_
_entity_poly.entity_id
_entity_poly.type
_entity_poly.pdbx_seq_one_letter_code
_entity_poly.pdbx_strand_id
1 'polypeptide(L)'
;LLSLWDNDRPVVALTYYACHPQSYYGQGGVNWDFPGYARAARQAAVPGALHIHFNGAGGDIAAGKYNDGSPENRPILAARLEQGMKTAWESMRRVPISADDVGWQVCPVQLPVRESIREADCLAKVSDATLIRRQRVFAARDLAWLRRMQSGHQLELGCLRLGPARVLHMPGELCIGYQLAAQAMRPDDFVCMAAYGDLGPGYICMRVAYSQGGYETSFVSRVAPDVEDTVMAAMREMLGR
;
A
#
# COMPACT_ATOMS: atom_id res chain seq x y z
N LEU A 1 8.60 2.50 12.15
CA LEU A 1 8.50 1.19 12.82
C LEU A 1 7.52 1.30 13.98
N LEU A 2 6.64 0.33 14.14
CA LEU A 2 5.78 0.13 15.30
C LEU A 2 6.14 -1.22 15.93
N SER A 3 6.31 -1.26 17.25
CA SER A 3 6.62 -2.52 17.95
C SER A 3 5.69 -2.73 19.13
N LEU A 4 5.31 -3.98 19.38
CA LEU A 4 4.51 -4.38 20.53
C LEU A 4 5.36 -5.21 21.48
N TRP A 5 5.16 -4.97 22.78
CA TRP A 5 5.97 -5.51 23.85
C TRP A 5 5.09 -6.09 24.96
N ASP A 6 5.53 -7.20 25.53
CA ASP A 6 5.01 -7.74 26.77
C ASP A 6 6.05 -7.48 27.86
N ASN A 7 5.85 -6.41 28.63
CA ASN A 7 6.86 -5.86 29.54
C ASN A 7 8.17 -5.56 28.79
N ASP A 8 9.26 -6.25 29.11
CA ASP A 8 10.55 -6.09 28.43
C ASP A 8 10.79 -7.06 27.27
N ARG A 9 9.83 -7.93 27.00
CA ARG A 9 9.93 -8.91 25.91
C ARG A 9 9.28 -8.35 24.63
N PRO A 10 10.06 -8.19 23.56
CA PRO A 10 9.48 -7.79 22.27
C PRO A 10 8.63 -8.94 21.71
N VAL A 11 7.46 -8.60 21.14
CA VAL A 11 6.52 -9.57 20.55
C VAL A 11 6.51 -9.46 19.04
N VAL A 12 6.35 -8.23 18.52
CA VAL A 12 6.28 -7.99 17.09
C VAL A 12 6.90 -6.64 16.73
N ALA A 13 7.52 -6.57 15.57
CA ALA A 13 8.02 -5.35 14.94
C ALA A 13 7.38 -5.20 13.56
N LEU A 14 6.60 -4.15 13.37
CA LEU A 14 5.94 -3.79 12.12
C LEU A 14 6.72 -2.66 11.46
N THR A 15 7.23 -2.90 10.26
CA THR A 15 7.94 -1.89 9.46
C THR A 15 7.12 -1.48 8.27
N TYR A 16 7.17 -0.20 7.93
CA TYR A 16 6.44 0.42 6.82
C TYR A 16 7.42 1.19 5.95
N TYR A 17 7.44 0.88 4.65
CA TYR A 17 8.30 1.56 3.71
C TYR A 17 7.61 1.65 2.35
N ALA A 18 7.27 2.86 1.93
CA ALA A 18 6.57 3.13 0.68
C ALA A 18 7.53 2.98 -0.50
N CYS A 19 7.64 1.75 -1.03
CA CYS A 19 8.45 1.46 -2.20
C CYS A 19 8.03 0.12 -2.82
N HIS A 20 7.96 0.06 -4.14
CA HIS A 20 7.77 -1.20 -4.85
C HIS A 20 8.96 -2.15 -4.63
N PRO A 21 8.71 -3.40 -4.24
CA PRO A 21 9.75 -4.44 -4.13
C PRO A 21 10.08 -5.00 -5.52
N GLN A 22 10.91 -4.29 -6.28
CA GLN A 22 11.13 -4.54 -7.72
C GLN A 22 12.60 -4.70 -8.11
N SER A 23 13.45 -5.27 -7.26
CA SER A 23 14.84 -5.55 -7.65
C SER A 23 14.99 -6.85 -8.45
N TYR A 24 13.98 -7.72 -8.44
CA TYR A 24 13.91 -8.97 -9.20
C TYR A 24 12.91 -8.92 -10.35
N TYR A 25 12.49 -7.74 -10.77
CA TYR A 25 11.46 -7.56 -11.77
C TYR A 25 11.75 -8.32 -13.07
N GLY A 26 10.80 -9.14 -13.50
CA GLY A 26 10.92 -9.95 -14.73
C GLY A 26 11.88 -11.15 -14.66
N GLN A 27 12.44 -11.48 -13.50
CA GLN A 27 13.41 -12.57 -13.33
C GLN A 27 12.80 -13.97 -13.11
N GLY A 28 11.51 -14.15 -13.29
CA GLY A 28 10.83 -15.44 -13.05
C GLY A 28 10.53 -15.66 -11.57
N GLY A 29 10.63 -16.79 -11.03
CA GLY A 29 10.40 -17.27 -9.67
C GLY A 29 9.78 -16.34 -8.62
N VAL A 30 8.95 -16.88 -7.74
CA VAL A 30 8.40 -16.13 -6.60
C VAL A 30 9.50 -15.89 -5.57
N ASN A 31 9.70 -14.64 -5.18
CA ASN A 31 10.61 -14.26 -4.10
C ASN A 31 10.07 -13.02 -3.35
N TRP A 32 10.64 -12.74 -2.21
CA TRP A 32 10.24 -11.63 -1.33
C TRP A 32 10.99 -10.33 -1.57
N ASP A 33 11.81 -10.28 -2.62
CA ASP A 33 12.62 -9.14 -3.03
C ASP A 33 13.47 -8.53 -1.89
N PHE A 34 14.09 -7.36 -2.12
CA PHE A 34 14.96 -6.73 -1.11
C PHE A 34 14.28 -6.46 0.24
N PRO A 35 12.98 -6.14 0.35
CA PRO A 35 12.34 -5.96 1.66
C PRO A 35 12.29 -7.26 2.47
N GLY A 36 12.08 -8.39 1.82
CA GLY A 36 12.07 -9.68 2.48
C GLY A 36 13.44 -10.07 3.04
N TYR A 37 14.51 -9.78 2.31
CA TYR A 37 15.89 -10.00 2.81
C TYR A 37 16.20 -9.09 4.01
N ALA A 38 15.85 -7.79 3.94
CA ALA A 38 16.00 -6.86 5.05
C ALA A 38 15.23 -7.32 6.30
N ARG A 39 13.97 -7.72 6.13
CA ARG A 39 13.13 -8.27 7.19
C ARG A 39 13.74 -9.53 7.82
N ALA A 40 14.23 -10.45 6.99
CA ALA A 40 14.84 -11.69 7.48
C ALA A 40 16.13 -11.42 8.29
N ALA A 41 16.96 -10.47 7.86
CA ALA A 41 18.12 -10.02 8.60
C ALA A 41 17.73 -9.43 9.97
N ARG A 42 16.68 -8.62 10.03
CA ARG A 42 16.16 -8.09 11.31
C ARG A 42 15.58 -9.19 12.21
N GLN A 43 14.89 -10.17 11.63
CA GLN A 43 14.40 -11.33 12.37
C GLN A 43 15.56 -12.14 13.01
N ALA A 44 16.67 -12.28 12.30
CA ALA A 44 17.87 -12.95 12.83
C ALA A 44 18.54 -12.11 13.93
N ALA A 45 18.58 -10.78 13.79
CA ALA A 45 19.20 -9.89 14.76
C ALA A 45 18.36 -9.72 16.05
N VAL A 46 17.02 -9.86 15.97
CA VAL A 46 16.11 -9.75 17.12
C VAL A 46 15.14 -10.94 17.11
N PRO A 47 15.60 -12.15 17.42
CA PRO A 47 14.80 -13.37 17.27
C PRO A 47 13.60 -13.45 18.23
N GLY A 48 13.57 -12.64 19.30
CA GLY A 48 12.46 -12.57 20.24
C GLY A 48 11.21 -11.87 19.70
N ALA A 49 11.30 -11.13 18.59
CA ALA A 49 10.19 -10.43 17.97
C ALA A 49 9.87 -10.99 16.58
N LEU A 50 8.60 -11.16 16.26
CA LEU A 50 8.15 -11.42 14.88
C LEU A 50 8.30 -10.15 14.06
N HIS A 51 9.06 -10.17 12.98
CA HIS A 51 9.21 -9.05 12.06
C HIS A 51 8.27 -9.16 10.87
N ILE A 52 7.40 -8.16 10.70
CA ILE A 52 6.46 -8.03 9.59
C ILE A 52 6.76 -6.73 8.84
N HIS A 53 6.72 -6.78 7.51
CA HIS A 53 6.95 -5.62 6.66
C HIS A 53 5.71 -5.32 5.83
N PHE A 54 5.34 -4.04 5.77
CA PHE A 54 4.28 -3.51 4.92
C PHE A 54 4.87 -2.53 3.90
N ASN A 55 4.48 -2.68 2.66
CA ASN A 55 4.64 -1.60 1.69
C ASN A 55 3.67 -0.48 2.06
N GLY A 56 4.16 0.72 2.25
CA GLY A 56 3.31 1.89 2.41
C GLY A 56 2.61 2.27 1.11
N ALA A 57 2.17 3.52 0.99
CA ALA A 57 1.63 4.06 -0.25
C ALA A 57 2.77 4.23 -1.28
N GLY A 58 3.16 3.12 -1.90
CA GLY A 58 4.30 3.03 -2.81
C GLY A 58 3.92 2.98 -4.28
N GLY A 59 2.67 3.33 -4.65
CA GLY A 59 2.18 3.20 -6.02
C GLY A 59 3.05 3.89 -7.05
N ASP A 60 3.55 5.07 -6.74
CA ASP A 60 4.44 5.88 -7.58
C ASP A 60 5.90 5.90 -7.10
N ILE A 61 6.28 5.00 -6.18
CA ILE A 61 7.63 4.93 -5.63
C ILE A 61 8.27 3.58 -5.96
N ALA A 62 9.42 3.66 -6.61
CA ALA A 62 10.27 2.51 -6.90
C ALA A 62 11.74 2.82 -6.56
N ALA A 63 12.56 1.77 -6.44
CA ALA A 63 13.98 1.92 -6.16
C ALA A 63 14.82 2.36 -7.38
N GLY A 64 14.18 2.89 -8.44
CA GLY A 64 14.77 3.17 -9.74
C GLY A 64 16.04 4.00 -9.72
N LYS A 65 16.17 4.98 -8.82
CA LYS A 65 17.39 5.78 -8.65
C LYS A 65 18.62 4.94 -8.25
N TYR A 66 18.41 3.83 -7.58
CA TYR A 66 19.46 2.97 -7.00
C TYR A 66 19.43 1.56 -7.55
N ASN A 67 18.70 1.35 -8.63
CA ASN A 67 18.48 0.03 -9.24
C ASN A 67 18.45 0.17 -10.76
N ASP A 68 19.52 -0.20 -11.42
CA ASP A 68 19.64 -0.28 -12.88
C ASP A 68 19.21 -1.64 -13.44
N GLY A 69 18.66 -2.51 -12.57
CA GLY A 69 18.25 -3.88 -12.88
C GLY A 69 19.34 -4.93 -12.69
N SER A 70 20.57 -4.53 -12.35
CA SER A 70 21.66 -5.48 -12.13
C SER A 70 21.47 -6.26 -10.82
N PRO A 71 21.83 -7.55 -10.79
CA PRO A 71 21.73 -8.40 -9.59
C PRO A 71 22.53 -7.87 -8.38
N GLU A 72 23.61 -7.15 -8.63
CA GLU A 72 24.50 -6.58 -7.62
C GLU A 72 23.80 -5.52 -6.75
N ASN A 73 22.77 -4.86 -7.28
CA ASN A 73 21.99 -3.88 -6.51
C ASN A 73 21.09 -4.52 -5.44
N ARG A 74 20.70 -5.78 -5.60
CA ARG A 74 19.75 -6.46 -4.71
C ARG A 74 20.22 -6.53 -3.25
N PRO A 75 21.45 -7.03 -2.95
CA PRO A 75 21.96 -7.01 -1.59
C PRO A 75 22.20 -5.60 -1.07
N ILE A 76 22.56 -4.64 -1.92
CA ILE A 76 22.76 -3.23 -1.54
C ILE A 76 21.43 -2.61 -1.09
N LEU A 77 20.36 -2.80 -1.83
CA LEU A 77 19.03 -2.32 -1.46
C LEU A 77 18.52 -2.98 -0.17
N ALA A 78 18.73 -4.29 -0.03
CA ALA A 78 18.39 -5.02 1.19
C ALA A 78 19.12 -4.49 2.41
N ALA A 79 20.44 -4.27 2.31
CA ALA A 79 21.26 -3.74 3.39
C ALA A 79 20.87 -2.30 3.78
N ARG A 80 20.53 -1.45 2.82
CA ARG A 80 20.06 -0.08 3.10
C ARG A 80 18.74 -0.09 3.86
N LEU A 81 17.78 -0.92 3.45
CA LEU A 81 16.50 -1.03 4.13
C LEU A 81 16.67 -1.66 5.53
N GLU A 82 17.49 -2.71 5.65
CA GLU A 82 17.84 -3.30 6.95
C GLU A 82 18.45 -2.28 7.91
N GLN A 83 19.38 -1.46 7.44
CA GLN A 83 19.98 -0.40 8.24
C GLN A 83 18.93 0.63 8.70
N GLY A 84 17.98 1.01 7.83
CA GLY A 84 16.85 1.88 8.20
C GLY A 84 15.95 1.24 9.26
N MET A 85 15.63 -0.05 9.11
CA MET A 85 14.85 -0.80 10.09
C MET A 85 15.60 -0.91 11.44
N LYS A 86 16.92 -1.12 11.41
CA LYS A 86 17.77 -1.16 12.61
C LYS A 86 17.76 0.18 13.33
N THR A 87 18.02 1.28 12.62
CA THR A 87 18.00 2.63 13.18
C THR A 87 16.63 2.94 13.82
N ALA A 88 15.53 2.58 13.14
CA ALA A 88 14.19 2.77 13.68
C ALA A 88 13.93 1.91 14.94
N TRP A 89 14.48 0.71 15.00
CA TRP A 89 14.43 -0.14 16.19
C TRP A 89 15.20 0.45 17.37
N GLU A 90 16.40 0.94 17.12
CA GLU A 90 17.30 1.50 18.17
C GLU A 90 16.81 2.85 18.72
N SER A 91 16.09 3.62 17.90
CA SER A 91 15.57 4.95 18.27
C SER A 91 14.12 4.95 18.77
N MET A 92 13.47 3.78 18.85
CA MET A 92 12.06 3.71 19.26
C MET A 92 11.84 4.16 20.70
N ARG A 93 10.65 4.72 20.94
CA ARG A 93 10.16 5.00 22.29
C ARG A 93 9.06 4.01 22.64
N ARG A 94 9.18 3.37 23.79
CA ARG A 94 8.12 2.53 24.33
C ARG A 94 7.14 3.38 25.11
N VAL A 95 5.86 3.24 24.82
CA VAL A 95 4.78 3.94 25.50
C VAL A 95 3.84 2.88 26.06
N PRO A 96 3.57 2.86 27.39
CA PRO A 96 2.57 1.97 27.94
C PRO A 96 1.20 2.22 27.30
N ILE A 97 0.48 1.17 26.99
CA ILE A 97 -0.90 1.23 26.47
C ILE A 97 -1.81 0.32 27.30
N SER A 98 -3.06 0.72 27.42
CA SER A 98 -4.15 -0.06 28.00
C SER A 98 -5.17 -0.45 26.94
N ALA A 99 -6.19 -1.20 27.30
CA ALA A 99 -7.29 -1.54 26.38
C ALA A 99 -8.01 -0.29 25.85
N ASP A 100 -8.10 0.78 26.62
CA ASP A 100 -8.74 2.04 26.21
C ASP A 100 -7.96 2.80 25.14
N ASP A 101 -6.66 2.49 25.00
CA ASP A 101 -5.79 3.08 23.98
C ASP A 101 -5.89 2.36 22.63
N VAL A 102 -6.55 1.19 22.61
CA VAL A 102 -6.73 0.39 21.39
C VAL A 102 -8.10 0.66 20.80
N GLY A 103 -8.15 0.91 19.50
CA GLY A 103 -9.39 1.14 18.79
C GLY A 103 -9.28 0.74 17.33
N TRP A 104 -10.40 0.28 16.77
CA TRP A 104 -10.55 -0.02 15.36
C TRP A 104 -11.72 0.76 14.79
N GLN A 105 -11.47 1.51 13.74
CA GLN A 105 -12.49 2.26 13.02
C GLN A 105 -12.52 1.81 11.56
N VAL A 106 -13.71 1.70 10.99
CA VAL A 106 -13.93 1.37 9.58
C VAL A 106 -14.71 2.50 8.93
N CYS A 107 -14.27 2.91 7.75
CA CYS A 107 -14.96 3.86 6.89
C CYS A 107 -15.27 3.17 5.56
N PRO A 108 -16.53 2.77 5.31
CA PRO A 108 -16.93 2.17 4.05
C PRO A 108 -17.01 3.25 2.95
N VAL A 109 -16.38 2.97 1.80
CA VAL A 109 -16.34 3.89 0.66
C VAL A 109 -16.72 3.19 -0.63
N GLN A 110 -17.36 3.92 -1.53
CA GLN A 110 -17.54 3.51 -2.91
C GLN A 110 -16.61 4.36 -3.79
N LEU A 111 -15.70 3.71 -4.51
CA LEU A 111 -14.74 4.43 -5.33
C LEU A 111 -15.32 4.72 -6.73
N PRO A 112 -15.10 5.93 -7.27
CA PRO A 112 -15.58 6.30 -8.60
C PRO A 112 -14.85 5.48 -9.67
N VAL A 113 -15.62 4.89 -10.58
CA VAL A 113 -15.08 4.11 -11.69
C VAL A 113 -14.60 5.03 -12.80
N ARG A 114 -13.46 4.70 -13.39
CA ARG A 114 -12.90 5.40 -14.55
C ARG A 114 -13.89 5.38 -15.73
N GLU A 115 -14.19 6.53 -16.33
CA GLU A 115 -15.17 6.68 -17.42
C GLU A 115 -14.87 5.85 -18.66
N SER A 116 -13.59 5.57 -18.93
CA SER A 116 -13.16 4.74 -20.05
C SER A 116 -13.50 3.24 -19.89
N ILE A 117 -13.90 2.80 -18.70
CA ILE A 117 -14.32 1.42 -18.45
C ILE A 117 -15.81 1.30 -18.74
N ARG A 118 -16.13 0.76 -19.91
CA ARG A 118 -17.51 0.57 -20.36
C ARG A 118 -17.82 -0.92 -20.48
N GLU A 119 -18.99 -1.31 -20.00
CA GLU A 119 -19.38 -2.73 -19.93
C GLU A 119 -19.35 -3.39 -21.33
N ALA A 120 -19.91 -2.73 -22.35
CA ALA A 120 -19.95 -3.24 -23.71
C ALA A 120 -18.53 -3.49 -24.28
N ASP A 121 -17.59 -2.54 -24.04
CA ASP A 121 -16.21 -2.65 -24.51
C ASP A 121 -15.46 -3.77 -23.81
N CYS A 122 -15.70 -3.94 -22.52
CA CYS A 122 -15.12 -5.03 -21.73
C CYS A 122 -15.63 -6.39 -22.21
N LEU A 123 -16.94 -6.54 -22.39
CA LEU A 123 -17.56 -7.77 -22.90
C LEU A 123 -17.04 -8.14 -24.30
N ALA A 124 -16.97 -7.16 -25.19
CA ALA A 124 -16.42 -7.39 -26.54
C ALA A 124 -14.98 -7.94 -26.47
N LYS A 125 -14.10 -7.31 -25.67
CA LYS A 125 -12.71 -7.76 -25.50
C LYS A 125 -12.60 -9.14 -24.82
N VAL A 126 -13.43 -9.45 -23.85
CA VAL A 126 -13.43 -10.76 -23.17
C VAL A 126 -13.80 -11.87 -24.14
N SER A 127 -14.75 -11.61 -25.04
CA SER A 127 -15.27 -12.59 -26.02
C SER A 127 -14.41 -12.72 -27.27
N ASP A 128 -13.52 -11.78 -27.54
CA ASP A 128 -12.69 -11.75 -28.74
C ASP A 128 -11.55 -12.78 -28.65
N ALA A 129 -11.71 -13.89 -29.35
CA ALA A 129 -10.71 -14.95 -29.40
C ALA A 129 -9.41 -14.55 -30.14
N THR A 130 -9.41 -13.47 -30.92
CA THR A 130 -8.21 -12.95 -31.61
C THR A 130 -7.27 -12.21 -30.69
N LEU A 131 -7.76 -11.69 -29.54
CA LEU A 131 -6.95 -11.04 -28.54
C LEU A 131 -6.13 -12.05 -27.72
N ILE A 132 -4.90 -11.68 -27.41
CA ILE A 132 -4.06 -12.50 -26.52
C ILE A 132 -4.68 -12.61 -25.13
N ARG A 133 -4.42 -13.72 -24.44
CA ARG A 133 -4.98 -14.00 -23.11
C ARG A 133 -4.86 -12.83 -22.13
N ARG A 134 -3.71 -12.17 -22.12
CA ARG A 134 -3.44 -11.02 -21.20
C ARG A 134 -4.45 -9.89 -21.40
N GLN A 135 -4.74 -9.50 -22.64
CA GLN A 135 -5.70 -8.43 -22.95
C GLN A 135 -7.12 -8.78 -22.48
N ARG A 136 -7.54 -10.04 -22.72
CA ARG A 136 -8.84 -10.54 -22.26
C ARG A 136 -8.95 -10.58 -20.74
N VAL A 137 -7.88 -10.96 -20.04
CA VAL A 137 -7.82 -10.94 -18.56
C VAL A 137 -7.93 -9.51 -18.02
N PHE A 138 -7.26 -8.53 -18.62
CA PHE A 138 -7.40 -7.13 -18.23
C PHE A 138 -8.84 -6.64 -18.39
N ALA A 139 -9.46 -6.92 -19.54
CA ALA A 139 -10.87 -6.56 -19.79
C ALA A 139 -11.83 -7.24 -18.79
N ALA A 140 -11.59 -8.50 -18.44
CA ALA A 140 -12.38 -9.21 -17.43
C ALA A 140 -12.24 -8.57 -16.02
N ARG A 141 -11.03 -8.15 -15.65
CA ARG A 141 -10.80 -7.43 -14.38
C ARG A 141 -11.50 -6.08 -14.35
N ASP A 142 -11.45 -5.33 -15.45
CA ASP A 142 -12.14 -4.04 -15.59
C ASP A 142 -13.66 -4.23 -15.50
N LEU A 143 -14.20 -5.24 -16.15
CA LEU A 143 -15.62 -5.59 -16.08
C LEU A 143 -16.04 -6.00 -14.67
N ALA A 144 -15.24 -6.81 -14.00
CA ALA A 144 -15.51 -7.24 -12.62
C ALA A 144 -15.51 -6.05 -11.66
N TRP A 145 -14.55 -5.12 -11.81
CA TRP A 145 -14.51 -3.90 -11.03
C TRP A 145 -15.73 -3.00 -11.28
N LEU A 146 -16.07 -2.75 -12.54
CA LEU A 146 -17.25 -1.95 -12.93
C LEU A 146 -18.52 -2.52 -12.28
N ARG A 147 -18.78 -3.81 -12.45
CA ARG A 147 -19.97 -4.47 -11.90
C ARG A 147 -20.00 -4.47 -10.38
N ARG A 148 -18.84 -4.64 -9.74
CA ARG A 148 -18.71 -4.55 -8.29
C ARG A 148 -19.12 -3.16 -7.78
N MET A 149 -18.67 -2.09 -8.43
CA MET A 149 -19.06 -0.73 -8.05
C MET A 149 -20.53 -0.43 -8.38
N GLN A 150 -21.03 -0.89 -9.53
CA GLN A 150 -22.44 -0.72 -9.91
C GLN A 150 -23.40 -1.47 -8.97
N SER A 151 -22.98 -2.56 -8.35
CA SER A 151 -23.80 -3.26 -7.35
C SER A 151 -23.91 -2.53 -6.01
N GLY A 152 -23.28 -1.36 -5.86
CA GLY A 152 -23.26 -0.61 -4.60
C GLY A 152 -22.27 -1.16 -3.57
N HIS A 153 -21.34 -2.04 -3.98
CA HIS A 153 -20.35 -2.58 -3.06
C HIS A 153 -19.44 -1.47 -2.53
N GLN A 154 -19.26 -1.44 -1.21
CA GLN A 154 -18.36 -0.54 -0.52
C GLN A 154 -17.08 -1.28 -0.10
N LEU A 155 -15.94 -0.60 -0.24
CA LEU A 155 -14.68 -1.07 0.32
C LEU A 155 -14.57 -0.55 1.75
N GLU A 156 -14.11 -1.40 2.65
CA GLU A 156 -13.87 -1.02 4.04
C GLU A 156 -12.44 -0.54 4.21
N LEU A 157 -12.27 0.76 4.36
CA LEU A 157 -11.00 1.36 4.79
C LEU A 157 -10.94 1.30 6.32
N GLY A 158 -9.77 1.02 6.88
CA GLY A 158 -9.65 0.85 8.32
C GLY A 158 -8.55 1.72 8.93
N CYS A 159 -8.72 2.06 10.21
CA CYS A 159 -7.71 2.69 11.04
C CYS A 159 -7.58 1.96 12.38
N LEU A 160 -6.41 1.40 12.64
CA LEU A 160 -6.06 0.88 13.95
C LEU A 160 -5.42 2.00 14.77
N ARG A 161 -6.00 2.30 15.94
CA ARG A 161 -5.41 3.17 16.96
C ARG A 161 -4.70 2.33 18.00
N LEU A 162 -3.44 2.67 18.28
CA LEU A 162 -2.64 2.08 19.36
C LEU A 162 -1.91 3.20 20.10
N GLY A 163 -2.55 3.75 21.13
CA GLY A 163 -2.06 4.95 21.81
C GLY A 163 -1.85 6.11 20.82
N PRO A 164 -0.62 6.63 20.69
CA PRO A 164 -0.29 7.71 19.76
C PRO A 164 -0.11 7.24 18.31
N ALA A 165 -0.19 5.93 18.04
CA ALA A 165 -0.03 5.41 16.69
C ALA A 165 -1.38 5.26 15.97
N ARG A 166 -1.38 5.54 14.68
CA ARG A 166 -2.49 5.34 13.73
C ARG A 166 -2.00 4.51 12.57
N VAL A 167 -2.60 3.35 12.32
CA VAL A 167 -2.27 2.51 11.18
C VAL A 167 -3.47 2.50 10.24
N LEU A 168 -3.33 3.16 9.11
CA LEU A 168 -4.35 3.19 8.06
C LEU A 168 -4.20 1.95 7.16
N HIS A 169 -5.30 1.22 6.98
CA HIS A 169 -5.42 0.10 6.04
C HIS A 169 -6.19 0.58 4.81
N MET A 170 -5.46 0.71 3.69
CA MET A 170 -5.94 1.40 2.50
C MET A 170 -5.96 0.47 1.29
N PRO A 171 -6.87 0.72 0.32
CA PRO A 171 -7.02 -0.11 -0.86
C PRO A 171 -6.00 0.23 -1.94
N GLY A 172 -5.82 -0.68 -2.88
CA GLY A 172 -5.08 -0.45 -4.11
C GLY A 172 -3.60 -0.11 -3.94
N GLU A 173 -3.00 0.26 -5.04
CA GLU A 173 -1.64 0.76 -5.11
C GLU A 173 -1.66 2.29 -4.96
N LEU A 174 -1.82 2.78 -3.72
CA LEU A 174 -1.87 4.21 -3.43
C LEU A 174 -0.55 4.89 -3.76
N CYS A 175 -0.63 6.07 -4.39
CA CYS A 175 0.51 6.97 -4.56
C CYS A 175 0.91 7.62 -3.23
N ILE A 176 2.19 7.98 -3.09
CA ILE A 176 2.80 8.48 -1.85
C ILE A 176 2.09 9.73 -1.28
N GLY A 177 1.48 10.54 -2.15
CA GLY A 177 0.78 11.76 -1.74
C GLY A 177 -0.27 11.53 -0.66
N TYR A 178 -0.97 10.40 -0.68
CA TYR A 178 -1.95 10.05 0.36
C TYR A 178 -1.30 9.77 1.71
N GLN A 179 -0.16 9.07 1.74
CA GLN A 179 0.57 8.82 2.99
C GLN A 179 1.09 10.11 3.61
N LEU A 180 1.67 10.99 2.81
CA LEU A 180 2.15 12.29 3.27
C LEU A 180 1.00 13.18 3.77
N ALA A 181 -0.14 13.16 3.09
CA ALA A 181 -1.34 13.87 3.54
C ALA A 181 -1.86 13.33 4.88
N ALA A 182 -1.93 12.00 5.06
CA ALA A 182 -2.35 11.40 6.32
C ALA A 182 -1.42 11.78 7.48
N GLN A 183 -0.11 11.77 7.26
CA GLN A 183 0.88 12.23 8.24
C GLN A 183 0.72 13.71 8.58
N ALA A 184 0.46 14.56 7.57
CA ALA A 184 0.20 16.00 7.78
C ALA A 184 -1.12 16.26 8.54
N MET A 185 -2.12 15.39 8.42
CA MET A 185 -3.38 15.49 9.18
C MET A 185 -3.17 15.26 10.68
N ARG A 186 -2.14 14.49 11.08
CA ARG A 186 -1.85 14.15 12.48
C ARG A 186 -0.35 14.29 12.78
N PRO A 187 0.19 15.52 12.78
CA PRO A 187 1.64 15.75 12.90
C PRO A 187 2.23 15.31 14.25
N ASP A 188 1.40 15.20 15.28
CA ASP A 188 1.81 14.79 16.62
C ASP A 188 1.65 13.28 16.85
N ASP A 189 0.98 12.57 15.95
CA ASP A 189 0.78 11.13 16.01
C ASP A 189 1.77 10.38 15.10
N PHE A 190 2.03 9.12 15.41
CA PHE A 190 2.79 8.24 14.55
C PHE A 190 1.86 7.57 13.52
N VAL A 191 1.75 8.16 12.32
CA VAL A 191 0.86 7.66 11.26
C VAL A 191 1.60 6.72 10.34
N CYS A 192 1.15 5.47 10.30
CA CYS A 192 1.57 4.42 9.36
C CYS A 192 0.48 4.18 8.31
N MET A 193 0.89 3.75 7.12
CA MET A 193 -0.05 3.32 6.08
C MET A 193 0.32 1.94 5.55
N ALA A 194 -0.63 1.00 5.62
CA ALA A 194 -0.60 -0.28 4.94
C ALA A 194 -1.53 -0.17 3.73
N ALA A 195 -0.97 -0.01 2.54
CA ALA A 195 -1.68 -0.03 1.28
C ALA A 195 -1.85 -1.47 0.76
N TYR A 196 -2.40 -1.62 -0.44
CA TYR A 196 -2.60 -2.91 -1.12
C TYR A 196 -3.65 -3.83 -0.46
N GLY A 197 -4.56 -3.28 0.36
CA GLY A 197 -5.59 -4.06 1.04
C GLY A 197 -6.59 -4.69 0.08
N ASP A 198 -7.23 -3.91 -0.77
CA ASP A 198 -8.08 -4.38 -1.88
C ASP A 198 -7.49 -3.91 -3.20
N LEU A 199 -7.02 -4.83 -4.03
CA LEU A 199 -6.37 -4.52 -5.30
C LEU A 199 -7.32 -4.33 -6.48
N GLY A 200 -8.64 -4.40 -6.26
CA GLY A 200 -9.65 -4.19 -7.30
C GLY A 200 -9.48 -2.87 -8.06
N PRO A 201 -9.28 -1.73 -7.40
CA PRO A 201 -9.08 -0.44 -8.08
C PRO A 201 -7.78 -0.33 -8.89
N GLY A 202 -6.77 -1.15 -8.61
CA GLY A 202 -5.41 -0.98 -9.14
C GLY A 202 -4.73 0.24 -8.52
N TYR A 203 -4.06 1.05 -9.34
CA TYR A 203 -3.41 2.28 -8.87
C TYR A 203 -4.43 3.35 -8.50
N ILE A 204 -4.16 4.05 -7.40
CA ILE A 204 -4.95 5.17 -6.92
C ILE A 204 -4.00 6.36 -6.73
N CYS A 205 -3.98 7.28 -7.70
CA CYS A 205 -3.09 8.43 -7.69
C CYS A 205 -3.81 9.71 -7.26
N MET A 206 -3.02 10.74 -6.93
CA MET A 206 -3.55 12.08 -6.71
C MET A 206 -4.14 12.63 -8.01
N ARG A 207 -5.18 13.46 -7.91
CA ARG A 207 -5.91 14.03 -9.06
C ARG A 207 -4.98 14.67 -10.10
N VAL A 208 -3.97 15.39 -9.65
CA VAL A 208 -3.00 16.05 -10.51
C VAL A 208 -2.26 15.07 -11.43
N ALA A 209 -1.96 13.86 -10.97
CA ALA A 209 -1.26 12.87 -11.76
C ALA A 209 -2.04 12.42 -13.01
N TYR A 210 -3.38 12.41 -12.94
CA TYR A 210 -4.21 12.03 -14.09
C TYR A 210 -4.10 13.03 -15.27
N SER A 211 -3.86 14.30 -14.98
CA SER A 211 -3.63 15.31 -16.03
C SER A 211 -2.19 15.30 -16.57
N GLN A 212 -1.23 14.84 -15.75
CA GLN A 212 0.17 14.72 -16.15
C GLN A 212 0.43 13.45 -16.99
N GLY A 213 -0.44 12.45 -16.86
CA GLY A 213 -0.27 11.13 -17.49
C GLY A 213 0.75 10.28 -16.71
N GLY A 214 1.11 9.15 -17.30
CA GLY A 214 2.03 8.19 -16.71
C GLY A 214 1.43 6.79 -16.61
N TYR A 215 2.26 5.83 -16.22
CA TYR A 215 1.86 4.43 -16.12
C TYR A 215 0.74 4.25 -15.09
N GLU A 216 0.90 4.83 -13.90
CA GLU A 216 0.02 4.64 -12.73
C GLU A 216 -1.39 5.17 -12.97
N THR A 217 -1.55 6.15 -13.86
CA THR A 217 -2.86 6.71 -14.24
C THR A 217 -3.41 6.13 -15.55
N SER A 218 -2.71 5.15 -16.15
CA SER A 218 -3.10 4.50 -17.40
C SER A 218 -4.13 3.38 -17.17
N PHE A 219 -4.12 2.35 -18.02
CA PHE A 219 -5.01 1.18 -17.96
C PHE A 219 -4.86 0.33 -16.66
N VAL A 220 -3.88 0.61 -15.84
CA VAL A 220 -3.67 -0.06 -14.54
C VAL A 220 -4.45 0.56 -13.39
N SER A 221 -4.97 1.79 -13.58
CA SER A 221 -5.89 2.46 -12.66
C SER A 221 -7.34 2.28 -13.13
N ARG A 222 -8.24 1.83 -12.26
CA ARG A 222 -9.66 1.64 -12.56
C ARG A 222 -10.56 2.70 -11.93
N VAL A 223 -9.97 3.69 -11.29
CA VAL A 223 -10.68 4.78 -10.61
C VAL A 223 -10.56 6.09 -11.38
N ALA A 224 -11.57 6.94 -11.24
CA ALA A 224 -11.58 8.28 -11.79
C ALA A 224 -10.78 9.26 -10.91
N PRO A 225 -10.37 10.44 -11.42
CA PRO A 225 -9.55 11.41 -10.68
C PRO A 225 -10.16 11.94 -9.38
N ASP A 226 -11.48 11.92 -9.25
CA ASP A 226 -12.24 12.33 -8.05
C ASP A 226 -12.16 11.28 -6.92
N VAL A 227 -11.51 10.15 -7.14
CA VAL A 227 -11.13 9.21 -6.08
C VAL A 227 -10.36 9.89 -4.95
N GLU A 228 -9.60 10.95 -5.27
CA GLU A 228 -8.87 11.73 -4.27
C GLU A 228 -9.82 12.30 -3.21
N ASP A 229 -10.95 12.87 -3.59
CA ASP A 229 -11.91 13.45 -2.65
C ASP A 229 -12.44 12.36 -1.70
N THR A 230 -12.80 11.21 -2.26
CA THR A 230 -13.33 10.08 -1.48
C THR A 230 -12.31 9.55 -0.47
N VAL A 231 -11.08 9.29 -0.93
CA VAL A 231 -10.02 8.74 -0.07
C VAL A 231 -9.58 9.75 0.99
N MET A 232 -9.44 11.03 0.62
CA MET A 232 -9.06 12.09 1.55
C MET A 232 -10.16 12.35 2.60
N ALA A 233 -11.43 12.27 2.23
CA ALA A 233 -12.55 12.39 3.18
C ALA A 233 -12.53 11.23 4.19
N ALA A 234 -12.37 10.00 3.72
CA ALA A 234 -12.28 8.82 4.58
C ALA A 234 -11.08 8.89 5.54
N MET A 235 -9.91 9.35 5.07
CA MET A 235 -8.73 9.53 5.93
C MET A 235 -8.99 10.59 7.02
N ARG A 236 -9.62 11.73 6.68
CA ARG A 236 -9.98 12.75 7.68
C ARG A 236 -10.92 12.18 8.74
N GLU A 237 -11.96 11.46 8.32
CA GLU A 237 -12.92 10.83 9.23
C GLU A 237 -12.21 9.85 10.18
N MET A 238 -11.44 8.92 9.65
CA MET A 238 -10.73 7.91 10.44
C MET A 238 -9.64 8.48 11.35
N LEU A 239 -9.06 9.62 10.99
CA LEU A 239 -8.05 10.30 11.79
C LEU A 239 -8.66 11.35 12.74
N GLY A 240 -9.98 11.57 12.70
CA GLY A 240 -10.68 12.51 13.58
C GLY A 240 -10.38 13.98 13.24
N ARG A 241 -10.42 14.34 11.92
CA ARG A 241 -10.15 15.69 11.40
C ARG A 241 -11.29 16.20 10.54
#